data_98a8fe53faf2264688d6d0eee1858663
#
_entry.id   98a8fe53faf2264688d6d0eee1858663
#
_cell.length_a   1.000
_cell.length_b   1.000
_cell.length_c   1.000
_cell.angle_alpha   90.00
_cell.angle_beta   90.00
_cell.angle_gamma   90.00
#
_symmetry.space_group_name_H-M   'P 1'
#
loop_
_entity.id
_entity.type
_entity.pdbx_description
1 polymer ?
#
loop_
_entity_poly.entity_id
_entity_poly.type
_entity_poly.pdbx_seq_one_letter_code
_entity_poly.pdbx_strand_id
1 'polypeptide(L)'
;MADATNADKAESTATGAAVSKPIAENEHVQELYNILKDNNSPALNDFLSIVKQIGAMEANLQSAVTELAAMRTQLAEMEASNHPFRNALQKAVVATQAQVLEIRDKLAELKEQFIEGCKNAVQSFKEKGISALDNVARFLGIKPALESLRNNCEKSIQADNKAIANIETVSKEYHEAGKHIKNFALAIFGKEPAAEAKPMGSVAKTLIAPYRADRKCAAAIKGCAERAIGALTRLEERAEKPSIQADLKKFGEKVAQTQKEALAPEKPAPTNAER
;
A
#
# COMPACT_ATOMS: atom_id res chain seq x y z
N MET A 1 12.86 -39.41 18.45
CA MET A 1 11.42 -39.23 18.18
C MET A 1 10.96 -37.97 18.86
N ALA A 2 11.27 -36.78 18.31
CA ALA A 2 10.71 -35.49 18.74
C ALA A 2 11.11 -34.40 17.72
N ASP A 3 10.51 -34.42 16.53
CA ASP A 3 10.68 -33.29 15.58
C ASP A 3 9.56 -33.21 14.52
N ALA A 4 8.40 -33.82 14.77
CA ALA A 4 7.26 -33.79 13.82
C ALA A 4 6.13 -32.85 14.23
N THR A 5 6.21 -32.15 15.38
CA THR A 5 5.09 -31.40 15.95
C THR A 5 5.12 -29.88 15.66
N ASN A 6 6.17 -29.34 15.03
CA ASN A 6 6.26 -27.90 14.75
C ASN A 6 5.90 -27.52 13.31
N ALA A 7 5.83 -28.48 12.38
CA ALA A 7 5.39 -28.20 11.00
C ALA A 7 3.86 -28.12 10.87
N ASP A 8 3.13 -28.89 11.65
CA ASP A 8 1.65 -28.97 11.61
C ASP A 8 0.95 -27.73 12.21
N LYS A 9 1.64 -27.00 13.10
CA LYS A 9 1.07 -25.79 13.74
C LYS A 9 1.17 -24.54 12.85
N ALA A 10 2.07 -24.55 11.85
CA ALA A 10 2.19 -23.47 10.85
C ALA A 10 1.16 -23.60 9.71
N GLU A 11 0.63 -24.81 9.49
CA GLU A 11 -0.30 -25.08 8.41
C GLU A 11 -1.73 -24.61 8.71
N SER A 12 -2.10 -24.55 9.99
CA SER A 12 -3.46 -24.15 10.43
C SER A 12 -3.70 -22.63 10.44
N THR A 13 -2.65 -21.79 10.39
CA THR A 13 -2.82 -20.33 10.46
C THR A 13 -2.86 -19.65 9.09
N ALA A 14 -2.55 -20.35 8.00
CA ALA A 14 -2.49 -19.77 6.66
C ALA A 14 -3.80 -19.81 5.87
N THR A 15 -4.78 -20.61 6.30
CA THR A 15 -6.03 -20.83 5.53
C THR A 15 -7.27 -20.20 6.16
N GLY A 16 -7.15 -19.56 7.33
CA GLY A 16 -8.30 -19.10 8.13
C GLY A 16 -8.44 -17.59 8.32
N ALA A 17 -7.70 -16.74 7.61
CA ALA A 17 -7.99 -15.31 7.64
C ALA A 17 -9.26 -15.06 6.83
N ALA A 18 -10.40 -14.89 7.52
CA ALA A 18 -11.62 -14.38 6.94
C ALA A 18 -11.27 -13.22 6.02
N VAL A 19 -11.63 -13.31 4.74
CA VAL A 19 -11.48 -12.23 3.76
C VAL A 19 -12.20 -11.04 4.38
N SER A 20 -11.47 -10.10 4.96
CA SER A 20 -12.06 -8.88 5.50
C SER A 20 -12.84 -8.21 4.37
N LYS A 21 -14.08 -7.77 4.64
CA LYS A 21 -14.90 -7.09 3.62
C LYS A 21 -14.06 -6.04 2.90
N PRO A 22 -14.26 -5.90 1.56
CA PRO A 22 -13.58 -4.85 0.80
C PRO A 22 -13.77 -3.49 1.47
N ILE A 23 -12.72 -2.67 1.47
CA ILE A 23 -12.76 -1.35 2.13
C ILE A 23 -13.94 -0.50 1.65
N ALA A 24 -14.29 -0.61 0.37
CA ALA A 24 -15.40 0.12 -0.23
C ALA A 24 -16.78 -0.30 0.29
N GLU A 25 -16.92 -1.48 0.89
CA GLU A 25 -18.19 -2.00 1.46
C GLU A 25 -18.33 -1.72 2.95
N ASN A 26 -17.33 -1.06 3.57
CA ASN A 26 -17.40 -0.70 4.98
C ASN A 26 -18.44 0.40 5.21
N GLU A 27 -19.30 0.26 6.22
CA GLU A 27 -20.40 1.18 6.50
C GLU A 27 -19.94 2.63 6.76
N HIS A 28 -18.87 2.84 7.53
CA HIS A 28 -18.35 4.18 7.82
C HIS A 28 -17.73 4.84 6.60
N VAL A 29 -17.10 4.04 5.71
CA VAL A 29 -16.57 4.53 4.43
C VAL A 29 -17.72 4.97 3.52
N GLN A 30 -18.79 4.17 3.46
CA GLN A 30 -19.98 4.50 2.68
C GLN A 30 -20.74 5.72 3.25
N GLU A 31 -20.86 5.81 4.57
CA GLU A 31 -21.51 6.95 5.23
C GLU A 31 -20.73 8.24 4.94
N LEU A 32 -19.41 8.25 5.09
CA LEU A 32 -18.59 9.42 4.77
C LEU A 32 -18.65 9.77 3.27
N TYR A 33 -18.63 8.77 2.39
CA TYR A 33 -18.82 8.98 0.95
C TYR A 33 -20.14 9.70 0.65
N ASN A 34 -21.26 9.25 1.22
CA ASN A 34 -22.57 9.86 1.03
C ASN A 34 -22.59 11.31 1.55
N ILE A 35 -22.05 11.56 2.74
CA ILE A 35 -21.94 12.90 3.31
C ILE A 35 -21.15 13.84 2.37
N LEU A 36 -19.98 13.38 1.89
CA LEU A 36 -19.16 14.20 0.98
C LEU A 36 -19.88 14.49 -0.35
N LYS A 37 -20.59 13.48 -0.89
CA LYS A 37 -21.35 13.58 -2.13
C LYS A 37 -22.55 14.53 -1.99
N ASP A 38 -23.37 14.34 -0.96
CA ASP A 38 -24.61 15.13 -0.76
C ASP A 38 -24.32 16.61 -0.48
N ASN A 39 -23.15 16.89 0.09
CA ASN A 39 -22.69 18.27 0.34
C ASN A 39 -21.81 18.83 -0.79
N ASN A 40 -21.67 18.16 -1.94
CA ASN A 40 -20.80 18.54 -3.04
C ASN A 40 -19.38 18.90 -2.58
N SER A 41 -18.85 18.14 -1.60
CA SER A 41 -17.56 18.44 -1.00
C SER A 41 -16.42 18.30 -2.03
N PRO A 42 -15.52 19.30 -2.12
CA PRO A 42 -14.33 19.20 -2.98
C PRO A 42 -13.37 18.07 -2.56
N ALA A 43 -13.51 17.53 -1.35
CA ALA A 43 -12.74 16.41 -0.85
C ALA A 43 -13.16 15.04 -1.45
N LEU A 44 -14.35 14.96 -2.08
CA LEU A 44 -14.93 13.71 -2.57
C LEU A 44 -13.99 12.94 -3.51
N ASN A 45 -13.42 13.61 -4.49
CA ASN A 45 -12.58 12.95 -5.50
C ASN A 45 -11.29 12.37 -4.91
N ASP A 46 -10.64 13.09 -3.98
CA ASP A 46 -9.42 12.62 -3.32
C ASP A 46 -9.74 11.51 -2.33
N PHE A 47 -10.86 11.58 -1.62
CA PHE A 47 -11.35 10.49 -0.77
C PHE A 47 -11.59 9.22 -1.58
N LEU A 48 -12.33 9.30 -2.69
CA LEU A 48 -12.56 8.18 -3.60
C LEU A 48 -11.26 7.61 -4.17
N SER A 49 -10.28 8.48 -4.47
CA SER A 49 -8.95 8.05 -4.91
C SER A 49 -8.27 7.19 -3.84
N ILE A 50 -8.32 7.60 -2.57
CA ILE A 50 -7.75 6.84 -1.45
C ILE A 50 -8.44 5.47 -1.32
N VAL A 51 -9.78 5.43 -1.28
CA VAL A 51 -10.56 4.17 -1.23
C VAL A 51 -10.18 3.23 -2.36
N LYS A 52 -10.10 3.74 -3.59
CA LYS A 52 -9.68 2.98 -4.78
C LYS A 52 -8.27 2.41 -4.63
N GLN A 53 -7.32 3.20 -4.10
CA GLN A 53 -5.95 2.70 -3.93
C GLN A 53 -5.87 1.61 -2.86
N ILE A 54 -6.58 1.74 -1.73
CA ILE A 54 -6.64 0.69 -0.71
C ILE A 54 -7.26 -0.59 -1.29
N GLY A 55 -8.37 -0.51 -2.03
CA GLY A 55 -8.96 -1.68 -2.70
C GLY A 55 -8.02 -2.33 -3.73
N ALA A 56 -7.24 -1.53 -4.45
CA ALA A 56 -6.23 -2.05 -5.37
C ALA A 56 -5.07 -2.75 -4.64
N MET A 57 -4.67 -2.28 -3.44
CA MET A 57 -3.69 -2.96 -2.60
C MET A 57 -4.22 -4.32 -2.15
N GLU A 58 -5.49 -4.40 -1.70
CA GLU A 58 -6.14 -5.67 -1.33
C GLU A 58 -6.12 -6.68 -2.49
N ALA A 59 -6.50 -6.25 -3.68
CA ALA A 59 -6.53 -7.10 -4.87
C ALA A 59 -5.13 -7.62 -5.26
N ASN A 60 -4.10 -6.76 -5.22
CA ASN A 60 -2.72 -7.15 -5.50
C ASN A 60 -2.19 -8.14 -4.47
N LEU A 61 -2.47 -7.92 -3.18
CA LEU A 61 -2.09 -8.83 -2.11
C LEU A 61 -2.77 -10.19 -2.27
N GLN A 62 -4.08 -10.22 -2.56
CA GLN A 62 -4.82 -11.46 -2.78
C GLN A 62 -4.25 -12.25 -3.97
N SER A 63 -3.88 -11.57 -5.05
CA SER A 63 -3.22 -12.20 -6.20
C SER A 63 -1.90 -12.86 -5.81
N ALA A 64 -1.06 -12.18 -5.03
CA ALA A 64 0.23 -12.73 -4.57
C ALA A 64 0.04 -13.93 -3.64
N VAL A 65 -0.92 -13.88 -2.72
CA VAL A 65 -1.25 -15.02 -1.83
C VAL A 65 -1.68 -16.24 -2.65
N THR A 66 -2.53 -16.04 -3.67
CA THR A 66 -2.99 -17.11 -4.55
C THR A 66 -1.84 -17.69 -5.36
N GLU A 67 -0.94 -16.86 -5.89
CA GLU A 67 0.22 -17.29 -6.67
C GLU A 67 1.22 -18.09 -5.80
N LEU A 68 1.49 -17.64 -4.57
CA LEU A 68 2.33 -18.37 -3.61
C LEU A 68 1.71 -19.70 -3.17
N ALA A 69 0.39 -19.77 -3.00
CA ALA A 69 -0.33 -21.00 -2.69
C ALA A 69 -0.19 -22.02 -3.84
N ALA A 70 -0.33 -21.59 -5.09
CA ALA A 70 -0.12 -22.44 -6.27
C ALA A 70 1.34 -22.98 -6.32
N MET A 71 2.33 -22.13 -6.02
CA MET A 71 3.74 -22.57 -5.97
C MET A 71 3.98 -23.59 -4.86
N ARG A 72 3.30 -23.50 -3.72
CA ARG A 72 3.36 -24.51 -2.65
C ARG A 72 2.78 -25.84 -3.09
N THR A 73 1.64 -25.83 -3.76
CA THR A 73 1.04 -27.04 -4.31
C THR A 73 2.00 -27.72 -5.29
N GLN A 74 2.60 -26.98 -6.21
CA GLN A 74 3.61 -27.49 -7.14
C GLN A 74 4.83 -28.06 -6.40
N LEU A 75 5.27 -27.39 -5.32
CA LEU A 75 6.38 -27.86 -4.50
C LEU A 75 6.06 -29.18 -3.78
N ALA A 76 4.82 -29.35 -3.32
CA ALA A 76 4.36 -30.59 -2.68
C ALA A 76 4.31 -31.78 -3.67
N GLU A 77 4.00 -31.52 -4.93
CA GLU A 77 3.93 -32.50 -6.01
C GLU A 77 5.32 -32.93 -6.56
N MET A 78 6.38 -32.15 -6.23
CA MET A 78 7.74 -32.47 -6.69
C MET A 78 8.27 -33.75 -6.02
N GLU A 79 8.78 -34.66 -6.86
CA GLU A 79 9.38 -35.93 -6.39
C GLU A 79 10.54 -35.69 -5.42
N ALA A 80 10.66 -36.61 -4.45
CA ALA A 80 11.72 -36.60 -3.44
C ALA A 80 13.15 -36.70 -4.00
N SER A 81 13.32 -37.16 -5.23
CA SER A 81 14.62 -37.32 -5.91
C SER A 81 15.41 -36.02 -6.11
N ASN A 82 14.75 -34.84 -6.12
CA ASN A 82 15.39 -33.56 -6.34
C ASN A 82 15.59 -32.73 -5.05
N HIS A 83 16.04 -33.38 -3.97
CA HIS A 83 16.17 -32.76 -2.64
C HIS A 83 16.86 -31.38 -2.60
N PRO A 84 18.02 -31.13 -3.24
CA PRO A 84 18.67 -29.80 -3.14
C PRO A 84 17.86 -28.70 -3.78
N PHE A 85 17.29 -28.95 -4.95
CA PHE A 85 16.48 -27.97 -5.69
C PHE A 85 15.15 -27.70 -4.98
N ARG A 86 14.47 -28.76 -4.54
CA ARG A 86 13.22 -28.65 -3.75
C ARG A 86 13.45 -27.83 -2.49
N ASN A 87 14.53 -28.09 -1.73
CA ASN A 87 14.87 -27.35 -0.52
C ASN A 87 15.15 -25.88 -0.82
N ALA A 88 15.85 -25.55 -1.92
CA ALA A 88 16.11 -24.19 -2.33
C ALA A 88 14.81 -23.45 -2.70
N LEU A 89 13.92 -24.10 -3.47
CA LEU A 89 12.62 -23.55 -3.84
C LEU A 89 11.72 -23.36 -2.62
N GLN A 90 11.71 -24.31 -1.69
CA GLN A 90 10.97 -24.21 -0.43
C GLN A 90 11.44 -23.00 0.38
N LYS A 91 12.75 -22.79 0.51
CA LYS A 91 13.30 -21.60 1.18
C LYS A 91 12.88 -20.31 0.49
N ALA A 92 12.89 -20.26 -0.84
CA ALA A 92 12.44 -19.11 -1.60
C ALA A 92 10.95 -18.81 -1.34
N VAL A 93 10.07 -19.81 -1.42
CA VAL A 93 8.63 -19.66 -1.15
C VAL A 93 8.36 -19.23 0.29
N VAL A 94 9.07 -19.79 1.27
CA VAL A 94 8.91 -19.40 2.68
C VAL A 94 9.38 -17.96 2.91
N ALA A 95 10.50 -17.55 2.32
CA ALA A 95 11.02 -16.19 2.44
C ALA A 95 10.04 -15.15 1.85
N THR A 96 9.57 -15.37 0.63
CA THR A 96 8.60 -14.47 -0.02
C THR A 96 7.26 -14.47 0.70
N GLN A 97 6.82 -15.60 1.24
CA GLN A 97 5.61 -15.64 2.06
C GLN A 97 5.73 -14.78 3.32
N ALA A 98 6.85 -14.79 4.00
CA ALA A 98 7.07 -13.94 5.17
C ALA A 98 6.94 -12.45 4.81
N GLN A 99 7.50 -12.03 3.66
CA GLN A 99 7.37 -10.66 3.13
C GLN A 99 5.92 -10.30 2.81
N VAL A 100 5.20 -11.18 2.11
CA VAL A 100 3.77 -10.98 1.80
C VAL A 100 2.92 -10.87 3.06
N LEU A 101 3.20 -11.66 4.09
CA LEU A 101 2.52 -11.59 5.38
C LEU A 101 2.77 -10.25 6.08
N GLU A 102 4.00 -9.74 6.06
CA GLU A 102 4.31 -8.43 6.63
C GLU A 102 3.58 -7.29 5.89
N ILE A 103 3.54 -7.34 4.56
CA ILE A 103 2.75 -6.39 3.75
C ILE A 103 1.26 -6.49 4.10
N ARG A 104 0.73 -7.71 4.27
CA ARG A 104 -0.66 -7.94 4.68
C ARG A 104 -0.99 -7.29 6.02
N ASP A 105 -0.12 -7.50 7.01
CA ASP A 105 -0.34 -6.99 8.36
C ASP A 105 -0.30 -5.44 8.37
N LYS A 106 0.60 -4.84 7.61
CA LYS A 106 0.65 -3.38 7.40
C LYS A 106 -0.58 -2.84 6.65
N LEU A 107 -1.09 -3.57 5.69
CA LEU A 107 -2.33 -3.19 4.98
C LEU A 107 -3.55 -3.32 5.89
N ALA A 108 -3.61 -4.34 6.75
CA ALA A 108 -4.68 -4.49 7.73
C ALA A 108 -4.68 -3.32 8.74
N GLU A 109 -3.52 -2.96 9.27
CA GLU A 109 -3.35 -1.78 10.14
C GLU A 109 -3.81 -0.48 9.44
N LEU A 110 -3.42 -0.27 8.18
CA LEU A 110 -3.86 0.87 7.38
C LEU A 110 -5.38 0.91 7.23
N LYS A 111 -6.01 -0.24 6.95
CA LYS A 111 -7.47 -0.33 6.80
C LYS A 111 -8.19 0.03 8.08
N GLU A 112 -7.76 -0.49 9.21
CA GLU A 112 -8.34 -0.19 10.53
C GLU A 112 -8.25 1.30 10.83
N GLN A 113 -7.09 1.91 10.64
CA GLN A 113 -6.89 3.34 10.83
C GLN A 113 -7.77 4.17 9.88
N PHE A 114 -7.91 3.75 8.62
CA PHE A 114 -8.75 4.43 7.66
C PHE A 114 -10.23 4.38 8.04
N ILE A 115 -10.73 3.22 8.45
CA ILE A 115 -12.11 3.04 8.90
C ILE A 115 -12.39 3.90 10.13
N GLU A 116 -11.50 3.89 11.13
CA GLU A 116 -11.66 4.72 12.32
C GLU A 116 -11.60 6.22 11.98
N GLY A 117 -10.73 6.61 11.05
CA GLY A 117 -10.70 7.97 10.52
C GLY A 117 -12.00 8.40 9.84
N CYS A 118 -12.61 7.51 9.04
CA CYS A 118 -13.93 7.75 8.44
C CYS A 118 -15.02 7.94 9.51
N LYS A 119 -15.05 7.08 10.52
CA LYS A 119 -15.98 7.17 11.66
C LYS A 119 -15.82 8.50 12.39
N ASN A 120 -14.60 8.92 12.69
CA ASN A 120 -14.31 10.18 13.35
C ASN A 120 -14.73 11.40 12.49
N ALA A 121 -14.54 11.34 11.17
CA ALA A 121 -15.01 12.37 10.24
C ALA A 121 -16.53 12.47 10.23
N VAL A 122 -17.23 11.33 10.18
CA VAL A 122 -18.72 11.26 10.26
C VAL A 122 -19.21 11.85 11.57
N GLN A 123 -18.62 11.47 12.70
CA GLN A 123 -18.99 12.00 14.00
C GLN A 123 -18.79 13.53 14.08
N SER A 124 -17.64 14.01 13.61
CA SER A 124 -17.36 15.45 13.56
C SER A 124 -18.35 16.20 12.65
N PHE A 125 -18.79 15.59 11.55
CA PHE A 125 -19.83 16.19 10.70
C PHE A 125 -21.18 16.28 11.44
N LYS A 126 -21.59 15.24 12.18
CA LYS A 126 -22.82 15.26 12.99
C LYS A 126 -22.81 16.36 14.05
N GLU A 127 -21.64 16.67 14.61
CA GLU A 127 -21.47 17.70 15.65
C GLU A 127 -21.31 19.13 15.09
N LYS A 128 -20.58 19.31 14.00
CA LYS A 128 -20.11 20.61 13.50
C LYS A 128 -20.67 20.96 12.12
N GLY A 129 -21.41 20.04 11.48
CA GLY A 129 -21.96 20.24 10.15
C GLY A 129 -20.88 20.33 9.06
N ILE A 130 -21.17 21.08 8.01
CA ILE A 130 -20.35 21.16 6.77
C ILE A 130 -18.90 21.60 7.05
N SER A 131 -18.67 22.43 8.08
CA SER A 131 -17.31 22.90 8.41
C SER A 131 -16.33 21.77 8.81
N ALA A 132 -16.84 20.60 9.20
CA ALA A 132 -16.02 19.45 9.48
C ALA A 132 -15.43 18.83 8.20
N LEU A 133 -16.09 18.98 7.04
CA LEU A 133 -15.67 18.40 5.78
C LEU A 133 -14.38 19.03 5.22
N ASP A 134 -14.07 20.27 5.62
CA ASP A 134 -12.81 20.92 5.25
C ASP A 134 -11.59 20.26 5.91
N ASN A 135 -11.80 19.45 6.97
CA ASN A 135 -10.74 18.83 7.74
C ASN A 135 -10.71 17.30 7.62
N VAL A 136 -11.32 16.71 6.60
CA VAL A 136 -11.38 15.25 6.40
C VAL A 136 -9.99 14.59 6.48
N ALA A 137 -8.97 15.21 5.89
CA ALA A 137 -7.61 14.69 5.93
C ALA A 137 -7.07 14.47 7.35
N ARG A 138 -7.39 15.39 8.28
CA ARG A 138 -6.97 15.27 9.69
C ARG A 138 -7.64 14.11 10.41
N PHE A 139 -8.89 13.81 10.06
CA PHE A 139 -9.61 12.69 10.66
C PHE A 139 -9.11 11.35 10.13
N LEU A 140 -8.75 11.28 8.84
CA LEU A 140 -8.23 10.04 8.27
C LEU A 140 -6.94 9.57 8.93
N GLY A 141 -5.98 10.47 9.20
CA GLY A 141 -4.78 10.19 10.01
C GLY A 141 -3.86 9.08 9.49
N ILE A 142 -4.04 8.60 8.25
CA ILE A 142 -3.43 7.39 7.70
C ILE A 142 -2.05 7.60 7.03
N LYS A 143 -1.55 8.82 6.97
CA LYS A 143 -0.29 9.12 6.28
C LYS A 143 0.89 8.30 6.81
N PRO A 144 1.10 8.19 8.14
CA PRO A 144 2.18 7.37 8.68
C PRO A 144 2.05 5.89 8.31
N ALA A 145 0.82 5.34 8.30
CA ALA A 145 0.58 3.95 7.92
C ALA A 145 0.87 3.71 6.43
N LEU A 146 0.46 4.63 5.55
CA LEU A 146 0.78 4.59 4.12
C LEU A 146 2.30 4.66 3.86
N GLU A 147 3.01 5.53 4.57
CA GLU A 147 4.47 5.65 4.49
C GLU A 147 5.16 4.39 5.01
N SER A 148 4.69 3.82 6.13
CA SER A 148 5.19 2.56 6.69
C SER A 148 5.02 1.42 5.68
N LEU A 149 3.83 1.28 5.08
CA LEU A 149 3.54 0.27 4.06
C LEU A 149 4.41 0.47 2.81
N ARG A 150 4.54 1.69 2.30
CA ARG A 150 5.42 2.02 1.18
C ARG A 150 6.87 1.62 1.44
N ASN A 151 7.39 1.96 2.64
CA ASN A 151 8.76 1.66 3.02
C ASN A 151 8.98 0.14 3.20
N ASN A 152 7.98 -0.58 3.70
CA ASN A 152 8.01 -2.04 3.81
C ASN A 152 8.07 -2.68 2.41
N CYS A 153 7.21 -2.26 1.49
CA CYS A 153 7.26 -2.72 0.10
C CYS A 153 8.62 -2.43 -0.57
N GLU A 154 9.22 -1.28 -0.31
CA GLU A 154 10.56 -0.96 -0.85
C GLU A 154 11.62 -1.92 -0.34
N LYS A 155 11.61 -2.25 0.96
CA LYS A 155 12.52 -3.25 1.55
C LYS A 155 12.33 -4.63 0.92
N SER A 156 11.07 -5.06 0.72
CA SER A 156 10.75 -6.32 0.04
C SER A 156 11.32 -6.35 -1.38
N ILE A 157 11.08 -5.30 -2.18
CA ILE A 157 11.62 -5.18 -3.53
C ILE A 157 13.15 -5.27 -3.56
N GLN A 158 13.83 -4.62 -2.61
CA GLN A 158 15.31 -4.65 -2.54
C GLN A 158 15.81 -6.05 -2.17
N ALA A 159 15.16 -6.74 -1.24
CA ALA A 159 15.49 -8.11 -0.85
C ALA A 159 15.31 -9.07 -2.03
N ASP A 160 14.20 -8.97 -2.75
CA ASP A 160 13.91 -9.79 -3.92
C ASP A 160 14.92 -9.55 -5.06
N ASN A 161 15.23 -8.29 -5.34
CA ASN A 161 16.23 -7.95 -6.35
C ASN A 161 17.59 -8.56 -6.03
N LYS A 162 18.00 -8.53 -4.75
CA LYS A 162 19.24 -9.16 -4.29
C LYS A 162 19.18 -10.68 -4.43
N ALA A 163 18.08 -11.32 -4.05
CA ALA A 163 17.91 -12.77 -4.20
C ALA A 163 17.93 -13.19 -5.68
N ILE A 164 17.22 -12.48 -6.54
CA ILE A 164 17.19 -12.70 -7.99
C ILE A 164 18.60 -12.56 -8.58
N ALA A 165 19.32 -11.47 -8.27
CA ALA A 165 20.67 -11.26 -8.77
C ALA A 165 21.65 -12.36 -8.33
N ASN A 166 21.56 -12.81 -7.09
CA ASN A 166 22.39 -13.91 -6.59
C ASN A 166 22.13 -15.21 -7.38
N ILE A 167 20.85 -15.56 -7.59
CA ILE A 167 20.48 -16.78 -8.35
C ILE A 167 20.95 -16.66 -9.81
N GLU A 168 20.79 -15.50 -10.43
CA GLU A 168 21.23 -15.24 -11.81
C GLU A 168 22.76 -15.36 -11.94
N THR A 169 23.51 -14.82 -10.97
CA THR A 169 24.97 -14.91 -10.94
C THR A 169 25.43 -16.38 -10.82
N VAL A 170 24.90 -17.13 -9.85
CA VAL A 170 25.23 -18.56 -9.66
C VAL A 170 24.85 -19.37 -10.90
N SER A 171 23.69 -19.09 -11.51
CA SER A 171 23.28 -19.76 -12.76
C SER A 171 24.23 -19.49 -13.91
N LYS A 172 24.70 -18.24 -14.03
CA LYS A 172 25.66 -17.83 -15.07
C LYS A 172 27.02 -18.53 -14.87
N GLU A 173 27.55 -18.50 -13.66
CA GLU A 173 28.82 -19.14 -13.30
C GLU A 173 28.76 -20.66 -13.55
N TYR A 174 27.66 -21.32 -13.19
CA TYR A 174 27.44 -22.73 -13.47
C TYR A 174 27.43 -23.04 -14.96
N HIS A 175 26.80 -22.20 -15.77
CA HIS A 175 26.79 -22.36 -17.23
C HIS A 175 28.17 -22.09 -17.86
N GLU A 176 28.92 -21.13 -17.35
CA GLU A 176 30.28 -20.86 -17.78
C GLU A 176 31.22 -22.04 -17.44
N ALA A 177 31.15 -22.56 -16.21
CA ALA A 177 31.89 -23.75 -15.83
C ALA A 177 31.55 -24.96 -16.69
N GLY A 178 30.26 -25.22 -16.96
CA GLY A 178 29.82 -26.29 -17.88
C GLY A 178 30.32 -26.07 -19.31
N LYS A 179 30.40 -24.80 -19.79
CA LYS A 179 30.95 -24.44 -21.08
C LYS A 179 32.48 -24.71 -21.15
N HIS A 180 33.21 -24.38 -20.06
CA HIS A 180 34.64 -24.67 -20.00
C HIS A 180 34.91 -26.17 -20.00
N ILE A 181 34.17 -26.96 -19.26
CA ILE A 181 34.30 -28.44 -19.24
C ILE A 181 33.99 -29.00 -20.66
N LYS A 182 32.90 -28.51 -21.29
CA LYS A 182 32.53 -28.94 -22.66
C LYS A 182 33.57 -28.55 -23.67
N ASN A 183 34.09 -27.30 -23.64
CA ASN A 183 35.09 -26.81 -24.53
C ASN A 183 36.43 -27.55 -24.35
N PHE A 184 36.79 -27.88 -23.10
CA PHE A 184 37.94 -28.73 -22.81
C PHE A 184 37.78 -30.14 -23.44
N ALA A 185 36.62 -30.77 -23.29
CA ALA A 185 36.33 -32.05 -23.94
C ALA A 185 36.37 -31.92 -25.47
N LEU A 186 35.81 -30.87 -26.07
CA LEU A 186 35.83 -30.65 -27.49
C LEU A 186 37.27 -30.44 -28.03
N ALA A 187 38.12 -29.73 -27.28
CA ALA A 187 39.52 -29.49 -27.62
C ALA A 187 40.31 -30.83 -27.61
N ILE A 188 40.04 -31.76 -26.67
CA ILE A 188 40.64 -33.10 -26.67
C ILE A 188 40.29 -33.87 -27.96
N PHE A 189 39.07 -33.67 -28.49
CA PHE A 189 38.59 -34.30 -29.71
C PHE A 189 38.80 -33.48 -30.98
N GLY A 190 39.58 -32.38 -30.94
CA GLY A 190 39.89 -31.55 -32.09
C GLY A 190 38.69 -30.82 -32.71
N LYS A 191 37.64 -30.56 -31.97
CA LYS A 191 36.43 -29.87 -32.40
C LYS A 191 36.42 -28.41 -31.92
N GLU A 192 35.83 -27.49 -32.71
CA GLU A 192 35.74 -26.06 -32.38
C GLU A 192 34.87 -25.82 -31.15
N PRO A 193 35.23 -24.82 -30.31
CA PRO A 193 34.44 -24.45 -29.10
C PRO A 193 33.05 -23.93 -29.47
N ALA A 194 32.04 -24.29 -28.68
CA ALA A 194 30.69 -23.76 -28.84
C ALA A 194 30.59 -22.30 -28.37
N ALA A 195 30.19 -21.39 -29.27
CA ALA A 195 30.22 -19.94 -29.05
C ALA A 195 29.00 -19.37 -28.31
N GLU A 196 27.89 -20.08 -28.16
CA GLU A 196 26.66 -19.51 -27.64
C GLU A 196 26.50 -19.68 -26.14
N ALA A 197 26.23 -18.55 -25.45
CA ALA A 197 25.72 -18.55 -24.09
C ALA A 197 24.27 -19.08 -24.10
N LYS A 198 24.01 -20.20 -23.44
CA LYS A 198 22.64 -20.71 -23.30
C LYS A 198 21.82 -19.74 -22.42
N PRO A 199 20.54 -19.51 -22.77
CA PRO A 199 19.65 -18.73 -21.91
C PRO A 199 19.54 -19.38 -20.52
N MET A 200 19.23 -18.55 -19.50
CA MET A 200 19.06 -18.98 -18.10
C MET A 200 18.26 -20.29 -18.01
N GLY A 201 18.82 -21.28 -17.32
CA GLY A 201 18.24 -22.61 -17.22
C GLY A 201 16.85 -22.60 -16.55
N SER A 202 16.02 -23.60 -16.85
CA SER A 202 14.68 -23.74 -16.27
C SER A 202 14.70 -23.75 -14.74
N VAL A 203 15.71 -24.36 -14.13
CA VAL A 203 15.94 -24.41 -12.68
C VAL A 203 16.05 -23.03 -12.05
N ALA A 204 16.90 -22.16 -12.63
CA ALA A 204 17.05 -20.80 -12.13
C ALA A 204 15.77 -19.98 -12.29
N LYS A 205 15.05 -20.14 -13.40
CA LYS A 205 13.76 -19.48 -13.63
C LYS A 205 12.72 -19.85 -12.57
N THR A 206 12.65 -21.13 -12.21
CA THR A 206 11.74 -21.63 -11.18
C THR A 206 12.11 -21.11 -9.79
N LEU A 207 13.42 -21.07 -9.45
CA LEU A 207 13.88 -20.51 -8.16
C LEU A 207 13.63 -19.00 -8.04
N ILE A 208 13.64 -18.27 -9.14
CA ILE A 208 13.38 -16.81 -9.18
C ILE A 208 11.88 -16.50 -9.15
N ALA A 209 11.02 -17.43 -9.57
CA ALA A 209 9.58 -17.17 -9.71
C ALA A 209 8.92 -16.60 -8.44
N PRO A 210 9.13 -17.14 -7.22
CA PRO A 210 8.55 -16.60 -5.99
C PRO A 210 8.97 -15.14 -5.75
N TYR A 211 10.25 -14.82 -5.91
CA TYR A 211 10.77 -13.46 -5.73
C TYR A 211 10.21 -12.46 -6.76
N ARG A 212 10.01 -12.91 -8.00
CA ARG A 212 9.38 -12.07 -9.05
C ARG A 212 7.91 -11.79 -8.74
N ALA A 213 7.20 -12.78 -8.21
CA ALA A 213 5.80 -12.63 -7.82
C ALA A 213 5.66 -11.62 -6.66
N ASP A 214 6.46 -11.78 -5.60
CA ASP A 214 6.47 -10.84 -4.47
C ASP A 214 6.89 -9.44 -4.90
N ARG A 215 7.98 -9.29 -5.64
CA ARG A 215 8.43 -8.00 -6.17
C ARG A 215 7.35 -7.27 -6.98
N LYS A 216 6.61 -8.02 -7.83
CA LYS A 216 5.48 -7.47 -8.60
C LYS A 216 4.37 -6.96 -7.68
N CYS A 217 4.00 -7.75 -6.68
CA CYS A 217 3.01 -7.39 -5.68
C CYS A 217 3.45 -6.15 -4.89
N ALA A 218 4.65 -6.19 -4.30
CA ALA A 218 5.20 -5.10 -3.51
C ALA A 218 5.32 -3.80 -4.32
N ALA A 219 5.75 -3.86 -5.59
CA ALA A 219 5.82 -2.70 -6.47
C ALA A 219 4.43 -2.11 -6.77
N ALA A 220 3.43 -2.95 -7.01
CA ALA A 220 2.05 -2.51 -7.24
C ALA A 220 1.47 -1.84 -6.00
N ILE A 221 1.64 -2.43 -4.81
CA ILE A 221 1.17 -1.89 -3.54
C ILE A 221 1.90 -0.58 -3.21
N LYS A 222 3.23 -0.52 -3.39
CA LYS A 222 4.01 0.71 -3.25
C LYS A 222 3.43 1.85 -4.10
N GLY A 223 3.17 1.59 -5.39
CA GLY A 223 2.58 2.57 -6.29
C GLY A 223 1.17 3.02 -5.87
N CYS A 224 0.37 2.11 -5.30
CA CYS A 224 -0.92 2.47 -4.71
C CYS A 224 -0.76 3.36 -3.48
N ALA A 225 0.19 3.04 -2.58
CA ALA A 225 0.48 3.84 -1.40
C ALA A 225 0.93 5.26 -1.76
N GLU A 226 1.81 5.42 -2.74
CA GLU A 226 2.28 6.71 -3.25
C GLU A 226 1.13 7.56 -3.81
N ARG A 227 0.21 6.95 -4.56
CA ARG A 227 -0.97 7.66 -5.08
C ARG A 227 -1.95 8.05 -3.97
N ALA A 228 -2.14 7.19 -2.97
CA ALA A 228 -2.97 7.50 -1.81
C ALA A 228 -2.36 8.64 -0.96
N ILE A 229 -1.03 8.65 -0.74
CA ILE A 229 -0.31 9.74 -0.08
C ILE A 229 -0.52 11.04 -0.87
N GLY A 230 -0.39 11.02 -2.19
CA GLY A 230 -0.63 12.20 -3.03
C GLY A 230 -2.06 12.74 -2.94
N ALA A 231 -3.08 11.86 -2.87
CA ALA A 231 -4.47 12.26 -2.65
C ALA A 231 -4.67 12.87 -1.24
N LEU A 232 -4.06 12.26 -0.23
CA LEU A 232 -4.12 12.77 1.15
C LEU A 232 -3.45 14.15 1.28
N THR A 233 -2.29 14.33 0.66
CA THR A 233 -1.60 15.64 0.64
C THR A 233 -2.47 16.72 0.01
N ARG A 234 -3.18 16.44 -1.10
CA ARG A 234 -4.12 17.40 -1.69
C ARG A 234 -5.29 17.73 -0.75
N LEU A 235 -5.77 16.76 0.03
CA LEU A 235 -6.77 17.01 1.08
C LEU A 235 -6.21 17.89 2.20
N GLU A 236 -4.97 17.66 2.64
CA GLU A 236 -4.28 18.47 3.65
C GLU A 236 -4.11 19.92 3.17
N GLU A 237 -3.61 20.12 1.95
CA GLU A 237 -3.42 21.45 1.35
C GLU A 237 -4.74 22.25 1.20
N ARG A 238 -5.85 21.56 0.95
CA ARG A 238 -7.17 22.19 0.91
C ARG A 238 -7.65 22.61 2.30
N ALA A 239 -7.38 21.80 3.32
CA ALA A 239 -7.73 22.13 4.70
C ALA A 239 -6.94 23.33 5.25
N GLU A 240 -5.74 23.61 4.71
CA GLU A 240 -4.92 24.77 5.09
C GLU A 240 -5.34 26.06 4.41
N LYS A 241 -6.03 25.98 3.25
CA LYS A 241 -6.55 27.17 2.58
C LYS A 241 -7.75 27.71 3.36
N PRO A 242 -7.78 29.01 3.71
CA PRO A 242 -8.93 29.60 4.39
C PRO A 242 -10.19 29.33 3.56
N SER A 243 -11.19 28.74 4.17
CA SER A 243 -12.48 28.46 3.52
C SER A 243 -13.09 29.79 3.05
N ILE A 244 -13.41 29.88 1.76
CA ILE A 244 -14.13 31.06 1.20
C ILE A 244 -15.41 31.30 2.00
N GLN A 245 -16.05 30.28 2.54
CA GLN A 245 -17.21 30.40 3.43
C GLN A 245 -16.86 31.04 4.78
N ALA A 246 -15.68 30.73 5.36
CA ALA A 246 -15.23 31.41 6.58
C ALA A 246 -14.92 32.88 6.32
N ASP A 247 -14.36 33.19 5.17
CA ASP A 247 -14.09 34.59 4.77
C ASP A 247 -15.38 35.34 4.45
N LEU A 248 -16.35 34.71 3.77
CA LEU A 248 -17.68 35.29 3.52
C LEU A 248 -18.44 35.50 4.84
N LYS A 249 -18.35 34.62 5.81
CA LYS A 249 -18.96 34.78 7.12
C LYS A 249 -18.32 35.92 7.91
N LYS A 250 -16.98 36.00 7.91
CA LYS A 250 -16.25 37.15 8.50
C LYS A 250 -16.57 38.46 7.81
N PHE A 251 -16.76 38.45 6.47
CA PHE A 251 -17.16 39.62 5.71
C PHE A 251 -18.59 40.03 6.04
N GLY A 252 -19.52 39.08 6.14
CA GLY A 252 -20.90 39.32 6.55
C GLY A 252 -20.98 39.85 7.98
N GLU A 253 -20.18 39.35 8.91
CA GLU A 253 -20.10 39.86 10.28
C GLU A 253 -19.54 41.30 10.33
N LYS A 254 -18.49 41.59 9.53
CA LYS A 254 -17.95 42.96 9.40
C LYS A 254 -18.96 43.91 8.81
N VAL A 255 -19.69 43.55 7.76
CA VAL A 255 -20.73 44.35 7.15
C VAL A 255 -21.86 44.63 8.14
N ALA A 256 -22.31 43.62 8.90
CA ALA A 256 -23.32 43.78 9.92
C ALA A 256 -22.86 44.67 11.08
N GLN A 257 -21.58 44.65 11.41
CA GLN A 257 -20.99 45.49 12.46
C GLN A 257 -20.86 46.95 12.00
N THR A 258 -20.42 47.18 10.75
CA THR A 258 -20.36 48.52 10.14
C THR A 258 -21.76 49.16 9.97
N GLN A 259 -22.78 48.36 9.63
CA GLN A 259 -24.16 48.83 9.58
C GLN A 259 -24.71 49.21 10.97
N LYS A 260 -24.34 48.46 12.01
CA LYS A 260 -24.73 48.80 13.39
C LYS A 260 -24.04 50.08 13.90
N GLU A 261 -22.78 50.31 13.52
CA GLU A 261 -22.05 51.54 13.86
C GLU A 261 -22.59 52.77 13.08
N ALA A 262 -23.00 52.58 11.82
CA ALA A 262 -23.61 53.65 11.00
C ALA A 262 -25.04 54.01 11.45
N LEU A 263 -25.73 53.12 12.15
CA LEU A 263 -27.09 53.35 12.70
C LEU A 263 -27.09 53.79 14.18
N ALA A 264 -25.90 53.93 14.81
CA ALA A 264 -25.81 54.47 16.16
C ALA A 264 -26.14 55.98 16.15
N PRO A 265 -27.08 56.49 16.96
CA PRO A 265 -27.44 57.91 16.98
C PRO A 265 -26.23 58.74 17.42
N GLU A 266 -25.90 59.77 16.61
CA GLU A 266 -24.89 60.75 16.95
C GLU A 266 -25.13 61.31 18.35
N LYS A 267 -24.13 61.22 19.22
CA LYS A 267 -24.16 61.89 20.53
C LYS A 267 -24.31 63.39 20.30
N PRO A 268 -25.31 64.05 20.93
CA PRO A 268 -25.45 65.53 20.80
C PRO A 268 -24.18 66.20 21.32
N ALA A 269 -23.68 67.15 20.53
CA ALA A 269 -22.53 67.96 20.89
C ALA A 269 -22.80 68.75 22.20
N PRO A 270 -21.80 68.93 23.06
CA PRO A 270 -21.95 69.67 24.30
C PRO A 270 -22.18 71.13 23.94
N THR A 271 -23.36 71.68 24.28
CA THR A 271 -23.68 73.10 24.25
C THR A 271 -22.80 73.80 25.29
N ASN A 272 -21.83 74.55 24.80
CA ASN A 272 -21.18 75.60 25.61
C ASN A 272 -22.21 76.67 25.99
N ALA A 273 -22.60 76.69 27.24
CA ALA A 273 -23.25 77.85 27.85
C ALA A 273 -22.16 78.63 28.60
N GLU A 274 -21.78 79.76 27.97
CA GLU A 274 -21.08 80.82 28.68
C GLU A 274 -22.01 81.43 29.78
N ARG A 275 -21.49 81.46 30.99
CA ARG A 275 -21.41 82.67 31.81
C ARG A 275 -20.58 82.47 33.04
#